data_4a9224beb572eadb548daca2cb6b7dd1
#
_entry.id   4a9224beb572eadb548daca2cb6b7dd1
#
_cell.length_a   1.000
_cell.length_b   1.000
_cell.length_c   1.000
_cell.angle_alpha   90.00
_cell.angle_beta   90.00
_cell.angle_gamma   90.00
#
_symmetry.space_group_name_H-M   'P 1'
#
loop_
_entity.id
_entity.type
_entity.pdbx_description
1 polymer ?
#
loop_
_entity_poly.entity_id
_entity_poly.type
_entity_poly.pdbx_seq_one_letter_code
_entity_poly.pdbx_strand_id
1 'polypeptide(L)'
;MIFKNFFSKLVFFQAVFCCIIIGFDSVDANAQEKNNNKGQVTGLPIPRFVSVKSSKVNVRRGPSSTYQIDWVYTRMGVPLKVTAEYQNWRRVEDFQGEGGWIHSRLLSGKRFIIILDSRVILKRRPNKKSPPVAIVEKGVIGRLVSTAGDWCEISVSGHSGWVMTESVWGTFLKRK
;
A
#
# COMPACT_ATOMS: atom_id res chain seq x y z
N MET A 1 -6.73 -63.11 50.07
CA MET A 1 -6.94 -63.39 51.51
C MET A 1 -7.32 -62.10 52.19
N ILE A 2 -8.57 -62.07 52.70
CA ILE A 2 -9.14 -61.24 53.80
C ILE A 2 -9.26 -59.72 53.58
N PHE A 3 -10.46 -59.26 53.22
CA PHE A 3 -11.54 -58.60 53.99
C PHE A 3 -11.11 -57.56 55.05
N LYS A 4 -11.59 -56.32 54.97
CA LYS A 4 -12.72 -55.83 55.75
C LYS A 4 -13.11 -54.38 55.44
N ASN A 5 -14.38 -54.22 55.20
CA ASN A 5 -15.19 -53.02 55.31
C ASN A 5 -15.01 -52.29 56.66
N PHE A 6 -15.14 -50.96 56.66
CA PHE A 6 -15.95 -50.36 57.74
C PHE A 6 -16.64 -49.09 57.28
N PHE A 7 -17.87 -49.02 57.65
CA PHE A 7 -18.93 -48.05 57.40
C PHE A 7 -18.77 -46.73 58.18
N SER A 8 -19.41 -45.68 57.63
CA SER A 8 -20.17 -44.70 58.42
C SER A 8 -19.44 -43.48 58.96
N LYS A 9 -19.69 -42.26 58.42
CA LYS A 9 -20.68 -41.35 59.02
C LYS A 9 -20.93 -40.13 58.15
N LEU A 10 -22.19 -39.99 57.83
CA LEU A 10 -22.87 -38.82 57.27
C LEU A 10 -22.78 -37.65 58.25
N VAL A 11 -22.22 -36.52 57.80
CA VAL A 11 -22.46 -35.21 58.43
C VAL A 11 -22.80 -34.23 57.35
N PHE A 12 -24.05 -33.83 57.29
CA PHE A 12 -24.60 -32.74 56.56
C PHE A 12 -23.95 -31.43 57.03
N PHE A 13 -23.19 -30.75 56.18
CA PHE A 13 -22.84 -29.36 56.41
C PHE A 13 -23.38 -28.56 55.22
N GLN A 14 -24.52 -27.92 55.46
CA GLN A 14 -25.23 -27.06 54.57
C GLN A 14 -24.48 -25.70 54.58
N ALA A 15 -23.54 -25.51 53.65
CA ALA A 15 -22.90 -24.23 53.43
C ALA A 15 -23.66 -23.46 52.33
N VAL A 16 -24.33 -22.43 52.76
CA VAL A 16 -24.98 -21.41 51.93
C VAL A 16 -23.93 -20.80 51.01
N PHE A 17 -23.96 -21.18 49.73
CA PHE A 17 -23.11 -20.59 48.72
C PHE A 17 -23.76 -19.29 48.21
N CYS A 18 -23.37 -18.18 48.81
CA CYS A 18 -23.76 -16.84 48.39
C CYS A 18 -23.12 -16.59 47.00
N CYS A 19 -23.89 -16.76 45.91
CA CYS A 19 -23.45 -16.39 44.57
C CYS A 19 -23.32 -14.87 44.47
N ILE A 20 -22.11 -14.38 44.62
CA ILE A 20 -21.76 -13.05 44.22
C ILE A 20 -21.68 -13.11 42.68
N ILE A 21 -22.70 -12.63 41.99
CA ILE A 21 -22.68 -12.39 40.56
C ILE A 21 -21.87 -11.13 40.38
N ILE A 22 -20.55 -11.29 40.11
CA ILE A 22 -19.72 -10.21 39.59
C ILE A 22 -20.15 -10.07 38.13
N GLY A 23 -20.96 -9.06 37.88
CA GLY A 23 -21.28 -8.63 36.52
C GLY A 23 -19.96 -8.26 35.84
N PHE A 24 -19.51 -9.12 34.91
CA PHE A 24 -18.53 -8.72 33.93
C PHE A 24 -19.26 -7.76 32.95
N ASP A 25 -19.16 -6.47 33.23
CA ASP A 25 -19.41 -5.48 32.18
C ASP A 25 -18.42 -5.78 31.04
N SER A 26 -18.94 -6.40 30.00
CA SER A 26 -18.25 -6.51 28.73
C SER A 26 -18.03 -5.11 28.24
N VAL A 27 -16.85 -4.56 28.50
CA VAL A 27 -16.38 -3.36 27.82
C VAL A 27 -16.27 -3.75 26.35
N ASP A 28 -17.30 -3.43 25.57
CA ASP A 28 -17.22 -3.43 24.13
C ASP A 28 -16.09 -2.46 23.72
N ALA A 29 -14.89 -3.01 23.64
CA ALA A 29 -13.77 -2.38 22.99
C ALA A 29 -14.04 -2.35 21.48
N ASN A 30 -15.12 -1.66 21.11
CA ASN A 30 -15.33 -1.19 19.74
C ASN A 30 -14.38 0.00 19.55
N ALA A 31 -13.06 -0.29 19.58
CA ALA A 31 -12.06 0.58 19.06
C ALA A 31 -12.40 0.72 17.58
N GLN A 32 -13.22 1.70 17.25
CA GLN A 32 -13.36 2.21 15.91
C GLN A 32 -11.94 2.52 15.44
N GLU A 33 -11.36 1.58 14.70
CA GLU A 33 -10.15 1.79 13.95
C GLU A 33 -10.44 2.96 13.00
N LYS A 34 -10.15 4.16 13.48
CA LYS A 34 -10.26 5.39 12.72
C LYS A 34 -9.23 5.23 11.63
N ASN A 35 -9.69 4.71 10.50
CA ASN A 35 -8.90 4.45 9.30
C ASN A 35 -8.38 5.81 8.80
N ASN A 36 -7.36 6.31 9.49
CA ASN A 36 -6.69 7.56 9.16
C ASN A 36 -5.83 7.33 7.93
N ASN A 37 -6.49 7.13 6.77
CA ASN A 37 -5.84 7.06 5.45
C ASN A 37 -5.19 8.38 5.04
N LYS A 38 -4.74 9.19 6.03
CA LYS A 38 -4.07 10.47 5.81
C LYS A 38 -2.66 10.43 6.40
N GLY A 39 -1.72 10.95 5.64
CA GLY A 39 -0.35 11.15 6.10
C GLY A 39 -0.28 12.13 7.26
N GLN A 40 0.45 11.77 8.30
CA GLN A 40 0.56 12.56 9.55
C GLN A 40 1.20 13.94 9.34
N VAL A 41 2.01 14.09 8.30
CA VAL A 41 2.75 15.34 8.02
C VAL A 41 2.03 16.21 7.01
N THR A 42 1.52 15.61 5.92
CA THR A 42 0.95 16.37 4.80
C THR A 42 -0.57 16.43 4.81
N GLY A 43 -1.25 15.57 5.59
CA GLY A 43 -2.70 15.41 5.55
C GLY A 43 -3.22 14.79 4.25
N LEU A 44 -2.33 14.46 3.30
CA LEU A 44 -2.70 13.84 2.03
C LEU A 44 -3.05 12.36 2.22
N PRO A 45 -3.88 11.77 1.35
CA PRO A 45 -4.20 10.35 1.42
C PRO A 45 -2.94 9.45 1.42
N ILE A 46 -2.98 8.37 2.19
CA ILE A 46 -2.03 7.28 2.18
C ILE A 46 -2.84 5.99 2.00
N PRO A 47 -2.47 5.09 1.06
CA PRO A 47 -1.36 5.24 0.12
C PRO A 47 -1.65 6.27 -0.99
N ARG A 48 -0.59 6.85 -1.57
CA ARG A 48 -0.69 7.70 -2.76
C ARG A 48 0.50 7.51 -3.68
N PHE A 49 0.32 7.81 -4.96
CA PHE A 49 1.41 7.77 -5.92
C PHE A 49 2.13 9.11 -6.03
N VAL A 50 3.44 9.03 -6.12
CA VAL A 50 4.40 10.11 -6.40
C VAL A 50 5.40 9.61 -7.44
N SER A 51 6.32 10.45 -7.86
CA SER A 51 7.41 10.03 -8.75
C SER A 51 8.75 10.57 -8.30
N VAL A 52 9.80 9.87 -8.68
CA VAL A 52 11.19 10.30 -8.50
C VAL A 52 11.44 11.58 -9.31
N LYS A 53 11.97 12.64 -8.66
CA LYS A 53 12.15 13.97 -9.25
C LYS A 53 13.48 14.12 -9.98
N SER A 54 14.51 13.39 -9.59
CA SER A 54 15.88 13.50 -10.12
C SER A 54 16.40 12.18 -10.67
N SER A 55 17.48 12.25 -11.42
CA SER A 55 18.16 11.07 -11.98
C SER A 55 19.02 10.31 -10.96
N LYS A 56 19.15 10.81 -9.71
CA LYS A 56 19.87 10.12 -8.63
C LYS A 56 19.14 10.37 -7.32
N VAL A 57 18.49 9.33 -6.78
CA VAL A 57 17.72 9.41 -5.55
C VAL A 57 18.04 8.23 -4.65
N ASN A 58 18.61 8.50 -3.49
CA ASN A 58 18.96 7.51 -2.49
C ASN A 58 17.71 7.03 -1.75
N VAL A 59 17.57 5.74 -1.61
CA VAL A 59 16.61 5.04 -0.75
C VAL A 59 17.33 4.53 0.47
N ARG A 60 16.79 4.83 1.65
CA ARG A 60 17.43 4.54 2.94
C ARG A 60 16.58 3.61 3.79
N ARG A 61 17.21 2.93 4.73
CA ARG A 61 16.55 2.04 5.69
C ARG A 61 15.67 2.77 6.69
N GLY A 62 15.92 4.05 6.93
CA GLY A 62 15.19 4.84 7.90
C GLY A 62 15.06 6.31 7.53
N PRO A 63 14.21 7.08 8.25
CA PRO A 63 13.86 8.45 7.93
C PRO A 63 14.90 9.46 8.45
N SER A 64 16.17 9.27 8.12
CA SER A 64 17.26 10.22 8.36
C SER A 64 18.37 10.06 7.34
N SER A 65 19.16 11.12 7.14
CA SER A 65 20.36 11.08 6.28
C SER A 65 21.48 10.19 6.85
N THR A 66 21.42 9.85 8.12
CA THR A 66 22.39 8.97 8.80
C THR A 66 22.13 7.49 8.54
N TYR A 67 20.91 7.11 8.13
CA TYR A 67 20.62 5.72 7.79
C TYR A 67 21.30 5.29 6.52
N GLN A 68 21.71 4.03 6.50
CA GLN A 68 22.34 3.38 5.36
C GLN A 68 21.47 3.50 4.10
N ILE A 69 22.13 3.71 2.97
CA ILE A 69 21.51 3.66 1.65
C ILE A 69 21.42 2.20 1.24
N ASP A 70 20.21 1.73 0.91
CA ASP A 70 19.99 0.38 0.39
C ASP A 70 20.20 0.33 -1.12
N TRP A 71 19.67 1.32 -1.83
CA TRP A 71 19.87 1.46 -3.30
C TRP A 71 19.65 2.89 -3.77
N VAL A 72 19.83 3.11 -5.06
CA VAL A 72 19.70 4.41 -5.70
C VAL A 72 18.84 4.30 -6.95
N TYR A 73 17.76 5.07 -7.03
CA TYR A 73 17.06 5.24 -8.28
C TYR A 73 17.88 6.16 -9.21
N THR A 74 18.12 5.70 -10.43
CA THR A 74 18.92 6.42 -11.44
C THR A 74 18.07 6.98 -12.59
N ARG A 75 16.75 6.83 -12.52
CA ARG A 75 15.80 7.30 -13.54
C ARG A 75 14.78 8.26 -12.95
N MET A 76 14.60 9.41 -13.56
CA MET A 76 13.53 10.34 -13.26
C MET A 76 12.17 9.74 -13.65
N GLY A 77 11.11 10.10 -12.90
CA GLY A 77 9.75 9.68 -13.21
C GLY A 77 9.39 8.27 -12.72
N VAL A 78 10.32 7.51 -12.10
CA VAL A 78 9.95 6.21 -11.50
C VAL A 78 8.75 6.42 -10.58
N PRO A 79 7.60 5.77 -10.84
CA PRO A 79 6.46 5.86 -9.96
C PRO A 79 6.74 5.13 -8.65
N LEU A 80 6.24 5.69 -7.54
CA LEU A 80 6.40 5.15 -6.20
C LEU A 80 5.10 5.34 -5.42
N LYS A 81 4.75 4.36 -4.60
CA LYS A 81 3.60 4.41 -3.69
C LYS A 81 4.08 4.84 -2.30
N VAL A 82 3.64 5.98 -1.81
CA VAL A 82 3.90 6.44 -0.43
C VAL A 82 3.02 5.66 0.52
N THR A 83 3.62 5.01 1.50
CA THR A 83 2.94 4.17 2.50
C THR A 83 3.01 4.76 3.91
N ALA A 84 3.99 5.64 4.20
CA ALA A 84 4.10 6.34 5.47
C ALA A 84 4.83 7.69 5.32
N GLU A 85 4.68 8.53 6.33
CA GLU A 85 5.35 9.83 6.44
C GLU A 85 6.00 9.98 7.80
N TYR A 86 7.18 10.57 7.80
CA TYR A 86 7.86 11.01 9.01
C TYR A 86 8.65 12.29 8.71
N GLN A 87 8.29 13.41 9.31
CA GLN A 87 8.91 14.70 9.03
C GLN A 87 9.06 14.97 7.51
N ASN A 88 10.28 15.20 7.04
CA ASN A 88 10.60 15.40 5.63
C ASN A 88 10.83 14.10 4.84
N TRP A 89 10.53 12.93 5.42
CA TRP A 89 10.76 11.64 4.81
C TRP A 89 9.45 10.96 4.43
N ARG A 90 9.49 10.18 3.35
CA ARG A 90 8.37 9.38 2.86
C ARG A 90 8.83 7.93 2.73
N ARG A 91 8.11 7.01 3.37
CA ARG A 91 8.28 5.60 3.10
C ARG A 91 7.59 5.29 1.78
N VAL A 92 8.32 4.67 0.88
CA VAL A 92 7.85 4.38 -0.47
C VAL A 92 8.02 2.91 -0.82
N GLU A 93 7.22 2.45 -1.75
CA GLU A 93 7.32 1.13 -2.38
C GLU A 93 7.22 1.30 -3.89
N ASP A 94 7.96 0.49 -4.63
CA ASP A 94 7.87 0.41 -6.09
C ASP A 94 6.92 -0.71 -6.55
N PHE A 95 6.90 -0.99 -7.86
CA PHE A 95 6.03 -2.01 -8.46
C PHE A 95 6.43 -3.45 -8.12
N GLN A 96 7.62 -3.68 -7.60
CA GLN A 96 8.12 -4.98 -7.13
C GLN A 96 7.87 -5.18 -5.63
N GLY A 97 7.41 -4.13 -4.93
CA GLY A 97 7.22 -4.13 -3.48
C GLY A 97 8.47 -3.72 -2.71
N GLU A 98 9.55 -3.43 -3.42
CA GLU A 98 10.78 -2.93 -2.81
C GLU A 98 10.60 -1.49 -2.37
N GLY A 99 11.13 -1.13 -1.22
CA GLY A 99 10.87 0.19 -0.67
C GLY A 99 11.86 0.64 0.39
N GLY A 100 11.64 1.84 0.89
CA GLY A 100 12.45 2.46 1.92
C GLY A 100 12.09 3.92 2.09
N TRP A 101 13.00 4.70 2.66
CA TRP A 101 12.76 6.10 2.97
C TRP A 101 13.48 7.03 1.99
N ILE A 102 12.72 7.96 1.43
CA ILE A 102 13.21 8.99 0.52
C ILE A 102 12.86 10.37 1.10
N HIS A 103 13.77 11.32 1.02
CA HIS A 103 13.49 12.69 1.40
C HIS A 103 12.49 13.34 0.43
N SER A 104 11.45 13.98 0.96
CA SER A 104 10.30 14.50 0.19
C SER A 104 10.69 15.45 -0.95
N ARG A 105 11.76 16.25 -0.78
CA ARG A 105 12.27 17.14 -1.84
C ARG A 105 12.70 16.43 -3.13
N LEU A 106 13.02 15.13 -3.04
CA LEU A 106 13.43 14.28 -4.17
C LEU A 106 12.25 13.60 -4.86
N LEU A 107 11.03 13.82 -4.34
CA LEU A 107 9.79 13.31 -4.88
C LEU A 107 8.97 14.43 -5.53
N SER A 108 8.14 14.05 -6.48
CA SER A 108 7.22 14.93 -7.19
C SER A 108 5.80 14.38 -7.16
N GLY A 109 4.81 15.26 -7.03
CA GLY A 109 3.40 14.93 -7.20
C GLY A 109 2.98 14.65 -8.64
N LYS A 110 3.86 14.88 -9.64
CA LYS A 110 3.60 14.52 -11.04
C LYS A 110 3.42 13.01 -11.13
N ARG A 111 2.34 12.58 -11.77
CA ARG A 111 1.99 11.16 -11.85
C ARG A 111 2.63 10.53 -13.08
N PHE A 112 3.32 9.44 -12.83
CA PHE A 112 3.87 8.58 -13.85
C PHE A 112 3.39 7.15 -13.61
N ILE A 113 3.48 6.35 -14.65
CA ILE A 113 3.22 4.91 -14.63
C ILE A 113 4.43 4.15 -15.20
N ILE A 114 4.50 2.87 -14.89
CA ILE A 114 5.43 1.94 -15.52
C ILE A 114 4.64 0.83 -16.19
N ILE A 115 5.06 0.44 -17.39
CA ILE A 115 4.47 -0.67 -18.13
C ILE A 115 4.91 -1.99 -17.50
N LEU A 116 3.96 -2.87 -17.18
CA LEU A 116 4.21 -4.16 -16.55
C LEU A 116 4.25 -5.32 -17.55
N ASP A 117 3.41 -5.26 -18.58
CA ASP A 117 3.33 -6.30 -19.61
C ASP A 117 4.52 -6.20 -20.56
N SER A 118 4.91 -7.33 -21.15
CA SER A 118 6.05 -7.41 -22.07
C SER A 118 5.89 -6.44 -23.26
N ARG A 119 4.67 -6.27 -23.75
CA ARG A 119 4.34 -5.42 -24.88
C ARG A 119 2.92 -4.90 -24.78
N VAL A 120 2.73 -3.60 -24.91
CA VAL A 120 1.43 -2.93 -24.84
C VAL A 120 1.24 -2.02 -26.05
N ILE A 121 0.03 -2.05 -26.64
CA ILE A 121 -0.35 -1.19 -27.76
C ILE A 121 -1.09 0.02 -27.20
N LEU A 122 -0.54 1.20 -27.38
CA LEU A 122 -1.24 2.46 -27.10
C LEU A 122 -2.33 2.66 -28.15
N LYS A 123 -3.55 2.95 -27.70
CA LYS A 123 -4.70 3.20 -28.53
C LYS A 123 -4.99 4.71 -28.65
N ARG A 124 -5.58 5.12 -29.78
CA ARG A 124 -5.97 6.53 -29.95
C ARG A 124 -7.11 6.97 -29.04
N ARG A 125 -8.01 6.06 -28.67
CA ARG A 125 -9.15 6.28 -27.76
C ARG A 125 -9.24 5.13 -26.76
N PRO A 126 -9.90 5.32 -25.60
CA PRO A 126 -10.06 4.29 -24.56
C PRO A 126 -11.03 3.17 -25.01
N ASN A 127 -10.70 2.47 -26.09
CA ASN A 127 -11.49 1.40 -26.69
C ASN A 127 -10.56 0.38 -27.34
N LYS A 128 -10.82 -0.91 -27.11
CA LYS A 128 -10.04 -2.03 -27.69
C LYS A 128 -10.00 -2.02 -29.23
N LYS A 129 -11.07 -1.56 -29.89
CA LYS A 129 -11.18 -1.47 -31.36
C LYS A 129 -10.52 -0.21 -31.95
N SER A 130 -10.08 0.74 -31.10
CA SER A 130 -9.45 1.99 -31.55
C SER A 130 -8.12 1.71 -32.27
N PRO A 131 -7.77 2.50 -33.32
CA PRO A 131 -6.50 2.36 -34.02
C PRO A 131 -5.30 2.45 -33.06
N PRO A 132 -4.20 1.72 -33.35
CA PRO A 132 -2.96 1.82 -32.62
C PRO A 132 -2.27 3.18 -32.88
N VAL A 133 -1.53 3.68 -31.88
CA VAL A 133 -0.71 4.87 -31.96
C VAL A 133 0.77 4.50 -31.88
N ALA A 134 1.11 3.65 -30.93
CA ALA A 134 2.47 3.19 -30.67
C ALA A 134 2.47 1.85 -29.95
N ILE A 135 3.62 1.22 -29.92
CA ILE A 135 3.89 0.02 -29.10
C ILE A 135 4.90 0.43 -28.04
N VAL A 136 4.65 0.05 -26.81
CA VAL A 136 5.54 0.27 -25.67
C VAL A 136 5.85 -1.06 -24.97
N GLU A 137 7.06 -1.14 -24.45
CA GLU A 137 7.57 -2.38 -23.84
C GLU A 137 7.58 -2.27 -22.32
N LYS A 138 7.75 -3.41 -21.66
CA LYS A 138 7.88 -3.53 -20.21
C LYS A 138 8.98 -2.61 -19.67
N GLY A 139 8.70 -1.98 -18.51
CA GLY A 139 9.64 -1.09 -17.85
C GLY A 139 9.70 0.34 -18.42
N VAL A 140 8.97 0.61 -19.50
CA VAL A 140 8.84 1.98 -20.01
C VAL A 140 8.04 2.81 -19.02
N ILE A 141 8.56 4.00 -18.71
CA ILE A 141 7.92 4.98 -17.83
C ILE A 141 7.22 6.01 -18.70
N GLY A 142 5.91 6.20 -18.46
CA GLY A 142 5.09 7.20 -19.13
C GLY A 142 4.48 8.18 -18.14
N ARG A 143 4.29 9.43 -18.56
CA ARG A 143 3.55 10.41 -17.77
C ARG A 143 2.06 10.11 -17.89
N LEU A 144 1.36 9.98 -16.76
CA LEU A 144 -0.09 9.84 -16.73
C LEU A 144 -0.72 11.20 -17.06
N VAL A 145 -1.54 11.23 -18.10
CA VAL A 145 -2.23 12.43 -18.57
C VAL A 145 -3.65 12.49 -18.03
N SER A 146 -4.44 11.43 -18.28
CA SER A 146 -5.84 11.33 -17.87
C SER A 146 -6.25 9.88 -17.63
N THR A 147 -7.46 9.69 -17.10
CA THR A 147 -8.03 8.37 -16.84
C THR A 147 -9.49 8.33 -17.26
N ALA A 148 -9.95 7.21 -17.84
CA ALA A 148 -11.33 6.99 -18.24
C ALA A 148 -11.73 5.53 -18.03
N GLY A 149 -12.50 5.24 -16.97
CA GLY A 149 -12.84 3.88 -16.57
C GLY A 149 -11.59 3.03 -16.34
N ASP A 150 -11.51 1.88 -17.04
CA ASP A 150 -10.36 0.96 -16.95
C ASP A 150 -9.18 1.38 -17.87
N TRP A 151 -9.18 2.60 -18.38
CA TRP A 151 -8.13 3.12 -19.28
C TRP A 151 -7.40 4.29 -18.67
N CYS A 152 -6.12 4.40 -18.97
CA CYS A 152 -5.33 5.58 -18.70
C CYS A 152 -4.65 6.07 -19.97
N GLU A 153 -4.67 7.39 -20.16
CA GLU A 153 -3.92 8.07 -21.20
C GLU A 153 -2.52 8.36 -20.68
N ILE A 154 -1.53 7.93 -21.40
CA ILE A 154 -0.13 8.13 -21.06
C ILE A 154 0.62 8.85 -22.18
N SER A 155 1.64 9.60 -21.81
CA SER A 155 2.57 10.22 -22.75
C SER A 155 3.95 9.64 -22.55
N VAL A 156 4.52 9.07 -23.62
CA VAL A 156 5.84 8.43 -23.66
C VAL A 156 6.59 8.94 -24.89
N SER A 157 7.76 9.51 -24.71
CA SER A 157 8.64 9.93 -25.81
C SER A 157 7.92 10.79 -26.88
N GLY A 158 7.06 11.70 -26.44
CA GLY A 158 6.30 12.59 -27.35
C GLY A 158 5.03 12.00 -27.94
N HIS A 159 4.76 10.72 -27.75
CA HIS A 159 3.53 10.07 -28.20
C HIS A 159 2.55 9.93 -27.03
N SER A 160 1.27 10.22 -27.28
CA SER A 160 0.21 10.02 -26.29
C SER A 160 -0.78 8.98 -26.80
N GLY A 161 -1.28 8.14 -25.87
CA GLY A 161 -2.28 7.16 -26.18
C GLY A 161 -2.82 6.45 -24.94
N TRP A 162 -3.85 5.67 -25.17
CA TRP A 162 -4.61 4.98 -24.11
C TRP A 162 -4.13 3.55 -23.94
N VAL A 163 -3.97 3.15 -22.69
CA VAL A 163 -3.60 1.79 -22.28
C VAL A 163 -4.54 1.34 -21.16
N MET A 164 -4.79 0.03 -21.06
CA MET A 164 -5.58 -0.53 -19.96
C MET A 164 -4.80 -0.42 -18.65
N THR A 165 -5.52 -0.10 -17.57
CA THR A 165 -4.91 0.11 -16.24
C THR A 165 -4.30 -1.16 -15.65
N GLU A 166 -4.76 -2.34 -16.09
CA GLU A 166 -4.20 -3.64 -15.71
C GLU A 166 -2.76 -3.86 -16.20
N SER A 167 -2.39 -3.22 -17.31
CA SER A 167 -1.05 -3.32 -17.93
C SER A 167 -0.01 -2.36 -17.34
N VAL A 168 -0.42 -1.52 -16.38
CA VAL A 168 0.45 -0.48 -15.80
C VAL A 168 0.41 -0.45 -14.29
N TRP A 169 1.44 0.12 -13.69
CA TRP A 169 1.47 0.45 -12.28
C TRP A 169 1.78 1.95 -12.08
N GLY A 170 1.24 2.56 -11.02
CA GLY A 170 1.36 3.99 -10.76
C GLY A 170 0.02 4.73 -10.73
N THR A 171 -1.09 3.99 -10.80
CA THR A 171 -2.47 4.52 -10.69
C THR A 171 -3.30 3.67 -9.73
N PHE A 172 -4.31 4.29 -9.09
CA PHE A 172 -5.25 3.61 -8.17
C PHE A 172 -6.47 3.01 -8.87
N LEU A 173 -6.54 3.09 -10.19
CA LEU A 173 -7.61 2.41 -10.89
C LEU A 173 -7.46 0.92 -10.62
N LYS A 174 -8.51 0.31 -10.06
CA LYS A 174 -8.50 -1.05 -9.54
C LYS A 174 -8.14 -2.03 -10.68
N ARG A 175 -7.14 -2.87 -10.42
CA ARG A 175 -7.12 -4.19 -11.04
C ARG A 175 -8.35 -4.94 -10.52
N LYS A 176 -9.26 -5.31 -11.40
CA LYS A 176 -10.33 -6.27 -11.09
C LYS A 176 -9.74 -7.65 -10.92
#